data_4f6b170a11d353000a6679f8588ba1b0
#
_entry.id   4f6b170a11d353000a6679f8588ba1b0
#
_cell.length_a   1.000
_cell.length_b   1.000
_cell.length_c   1.000
_cell.angle_alpha   90.00
_cell.angle_beta   90.00
_cell.angle_gamma   90.00
#
_symmetry.space_group_name_H-M   'P 1'
#
loop_
_entity.id
_entity.type
_entity.pdbx_description
1 polymer ?
#
loop_
_entity_poly.entity_id
_entity_poly.type
_entity_poly.pdbx_seq_one_letter_code
_entity_poly.pdbx_strand_id
1 'polypeptide(L)'
;LNLNFGVAANQYFGRHFGNVSGVKYTDIFEHEYYRNNALKNEVSGFAKAIYKIEKLEFFGDLQLRNIDYKTYVLDENAEEGANLSQKWTFFNPKLGVNYQIENGKLFFSYAHAHREPNRDDLFANPNTKPEKLHDFEFGLEKTFGNVSFTANAYYMNYVNQLVLSGEINMVGEFIKINSGKSYRLGLEFGTLAKVSEKLNVLGNITLSQNKNVDFKIEENSTVSNLGNTDISFSPNIIANAIIQYKPIKNLQLNLNNQYIGKQYLDNTETQSLQLNDYFLTDFNAQYEFKIAKQDLSLQFLLNNIFDKKYVNNGFVYNGPYYYAQAGRNFMLGLNFRIN
;
A
#
# COMPACT_ATOMS: atom_id res chain seq x y z
N LEU A 1 21.44 19.49 18.48
CA LEU A 1 21.14 18.08 18.64
C LEU A 1 19.77 17.91 19.27
N ASN A 2 18.92 17.12 18.65
CA ASN A 2 17.63 16.70 19.19
C ASN A 2 17.63 15.18 19.33
N LEU A 3 17.28 14.68 20.53
CA LEU A 3 17.25 13.26 20.85
C LEU A 3 15.84 12.87 21.30
N ASN A 4 15.29 11.84 20.68
CA ASN A 4 14.02 11.23 21.06
C ASN A 4 14.23 9.72 21.24
N PHE A 5 13.71 9.17 22.30
CA PHE A 5 13.71 7.74 22.53
C PHE A 5 12.42 7.29 23.17
N GLY A 6 12.07 6.05 22.98
CA GLY A 6 10.86 5.51 23.53
C GLY A 6 10.85 3.99 23.53
N VAL A 7 9.96 3.44 24.35
CA VAL A 7 9.67 2.00 24.43
C VAL A 7 8.17 1.82 24.31
N ALA A 8 7.76 0.82 23.55
CA ALA A 8 6.37 0.40 23.44
C ALA A 8 6.26 -1.10 23.69
N ALA A 9 5.21 -1.50 24.39
CA ALA A 9 4.86 -2.90 24.57
C ALA A 9 3.38 -3.06 24.26
N ASN A 10 3.03 -4.09 23.49
CA ASN A 10 1.64 -4.43 23.23
C ASN A 10 1.43 -5.94 23.30
N GLN A 11 0.22 -6.33 23.62
CA GLN A 11 -0.26 -7.69 23.56
C GLN A 11 -1.56 -7.70 22.78
N TYR A 12 -1.60 -8.53 21.76
CA TYR A 12 -2.82 -8.84 21.02
C TYR A 12 -3.25 -10.26 21.34
N PHE A 13 -4.51 -10.40 21.72
CA PHE A 13 -5.19 -11.69 21.85
C PHE A 13 -6.37 -11.73 20.90
N GLY A 14 -6.32 -12.62 19.91
CA GLY A 14 -7.37 -12.81 18.91
C GLY A 14 -8.06 -14.16 19.08
N ARG A 15 -9.38 -14.16 18.96
CA ARG A 15 -10.21 -15.35 18.80
C ARG A 15 -10.71 -15.35 17.36
N HIS A 16 -10.32 -16.35 16.60
CA HIS A 16 -10.68 -16.49 15.20
C HIS A 16 -11.57 -17.70 15.05
N PHE A 17 -12.72 -17.53 14.40
CA PHE A 17 -13.66 -18.62 14.15
C PHE A 17 -14.47 -18.33 12.89
N GLY A 18 -14.92 -19.37 12.21
CA GLY A 18 -15.83 -19.29 11.09
C GLY A 18 -17.01 -20.22 11.31
N ASN A 19 -18.23 -19.64 11.33
CA ASN A 19 -19.46 -20.37 11.53
C ASN A 19 -20.40 -20.20 10.33
N VAL A 20 -21.08 -21.28 9.93
CA VAL A 20 -22.30 -21.16 9.13
C VAL A 20 -23.47 -20.98 10.08
N SER A 21 -24.09 -19.82 10.02
CA SER A 21 -25.23 -19.48 10.86
C SER A 21 -26.58 -19.92 10.26
N GLY A 22 -26.59 -20.38 9.02
CA GLY A 22 -27.79 -20.92 8.36
C GLY A 22 -27.56 -21.25 6.90
N VAL A 23 -28.22 -22.27 6.39
CA VAL A 23 -28.17 -22.70 5.00
C VAL A 23 -29.60 -22.82 4.47
N LYS A 24 -29.90 -22.24 3.30
CA LYS A 24 -31.25 -22.16 2.75
C LYS A 24 -31.83 -23.48 2.31
N TYR A 25 -30.98 -24.47 1.99
CA TYR A 25 -31.40 -25.72 1.31
C TYR A 25 -30.92 -27.00 1.99
N THR A 26 -30.39 -26.93 3.21
CA THR A 26 -29.98 -28.11 3.98
C THR A 26 -30.37 -27.95 5.44
N ASP A 27 -30.46 -29.10 6.16
CA ASP A 27 -30.72 -29.13 7.60
C ASP A 27 -29.48 -28.86 8.46
N ILE A 28 -28.40 -28.38 7.86
CA ILE A 28 -27.18 -28.02 8.58
C ILE A 28 -27.38 -26.65 9.24
N PHE A 29 -27.63 -26.66 10.53
CA PHE A 29 -27.68 -25.45 11.34
C PHE A 29 -26.41 -25.39 12.21
N GLU A 30 -25.76 -24.20 12.21
CA GLU A 30 -24.64 -23.89 13.11
C GLU A 30 -23.45 -24.86 13.00
N HIS A 31 -22.80 -24.86 11.84
CA HIS A 31 -21.53 -25.56 11.68
C HIS A 31 -20.36 -24.60 11.87
N GLU A 32 -19.44 -24.90 12.80
CA GLU A 32 -18.19 -24.18 12.99
C GLU A 32 -17.09 -24.87 12.17
N TYR A 33 -16.52 -24.15 11.19
CA TYR A 33 -15.46 -24.67 10.33
C TYR A 33 -14.10 -24.65 11.02
N TYR A 34 -13.84 -23.60 11.79
CA TYR A 34 -12.58 -23.46 12.50
C TYR A 34 -12.74 -22.59 13.74
N ARG A 35 -11.91 -22.88 14.74
CA ARG A 35 -11.72 -22.06 15.92
C ARG A 35 -10.25 -22.12 16.34
N ASN A 36 -9.60 -20.95 16.37
CA ASN A 36 -8.25 -20.83 16.88
C ASN A 36 -8.06 -19.52 17.66
N ASN A 37 -7.12 -19.53 18.59
CA ASN A 37 -6.70 -18.35 19.31
C ASN A 37 -5.31 -17.92 18.79
N ALA A 38 -5.06 -16.63 18.75
CA ALA A 38 -3.75 -16.07 18.45
C ALA A 38 -3.30 -15.16 19.61
N LEU A 39 -2.05 -15.28 20.00
CA LEU A 39 -1.40 -14.41 20.97
C LEU A 39 -0.15 -13.81 20.31
N LYS A 40 -0.10 -12.49 20.24
CA LYS A 40 1.10 -11.77 19.79
C LYS A 40 1.52 -10.79 20.88
N ASN A 41 2.74 -11.00 21.37
CA ASN A 41 3.41 -10.05 22.27
C ASN A 41 4.49 -9.34 21.50
N GLU A 42 4.54 -8.02 21.60
CA GLU A 42 5.58 -7.21 20.99
C GLU A 42 6.13 -6.21 21.99
N VAL A 43 7.46 -6.15 22.06
CA VAL A 43 8.20 -5.11 22.77
C VAL A 43 9.15 -4.46 21.78
N SER A 44 9.10 -3.14 21.68
CA SER A 44 9.98 -2.36 20.82
C SER A 44 10.58 -1.18 21.56
N GLY A 45 11.84 -0.87 21.22
CA GLY A 45 12.51 0.34 21.67
C GLY A 45 13.10 1.08 20.48
N PHE A 46 13.11 2.41 20.55
CA PHE A 46 13.74 3.23 19.52
C PHE A 46 14.54 4.38 20.11
N ALA A 47 15.55 4.81 19.37
CA ALA A 47 16.32 6.01 19.63
C ALA A 47 16.51 6.78 18.31
N LYS A 48 16.10 8.04 18.28
CA LYS A 48 16.22 8.94 17.14
C LYS A 48 17.06 10.14 17.50
N ALA A 49 18.03 10.46 16.64
CA ALA A 49 18.89 11.65 16.77
C ALA A 49 18.78 12.51 15.51
N ILE A 50 18.70 13.83 15.70
CA ILE A 50 18.77 14.81 14.62
C ILE A 50 19.87 15.82 15.00
N TYR A 51 20.83 15.98 14.14
CA TYR A 51 21.94 16.92 14.32
C TYR A 51 22.01 17.88 13.14
N LYS A 52 21.94 19.18 13.45
CA LYS A 52 22.02 20.25 12.44
C LYS A 52 23.34 20.98 12.58
N ILE A 53 24.01 21.15 11.46
CA ILE A 53 25.20 22.01 11.33
C ILE A 53 25.11 22.81 10.04
N GLU A 54 24.99 24.11 10.14
CA GLU A 54 24.79 25.00 9.00
C GLU A 54 23.63 24.57 8.08
N LYS A 55 23.94 24.20 6.85
CA LYS A 55 22.98 23.74 5.83
C LYS A 55 22.72 22.24 5.86
N LEU A 56 23.43 21.48 6.70
CA LEU A 56 23.31 20.03 6.82
C LEU A 56 22.48 19.65 8.04
N GLU A 57 21.57 18.74 7.83
CA GLU A 57 20.83 18.06 8.89
C GLU A 57 21.02 16.56 8.74
N PHE A 58 21.69 15.95 9.69
CA PHE A 58 21.83 14.49 9.80
C PHE A 58 20.75 13.94 10.70
N PHE A 59 20.17 12.80 10.31
CA PHE A 59 19.27 12.07 11.17
C PHE A 59 19.64 10.60 11.23
N GLY A 60 19.41 10.00 12.39
CA GLY A 60 19.51 8.56 12.61
C GLY A 60 18.35 8.11 13.46
N ASP A 61 17.78 6.95 13.14
CA ASP A 61 16.73 6.27 13.88
C ASP A 61 17.11 4.80 14.00
N LEU A 62 17.17 4.30 15.22
CA LEU A 62 17.49 2.91 15.52
C LEU A 62 16.30 2.30 16.24
N GLN A 63 15.72 1.25 15.68
CA GLN A 63 14.62 0.52 16.29
C GLN A 63 14.99 -0.95 16.49
N LEU A 64 14.69 -1.47 17.69
CA LEU A 64 14.74 -2.90 18.00
C LEU A 64 13.32 -3.37 18.33
N ARG A 65 12.86 -4.42 17.66
CA ARG A 65 11.55 -5.05 17.89
C ARG A 65 11.75 -6.51 18.27
N ASN A 66 11.09 -6.96 19.32
CA ASN A 66 11.02 -8.36 19.70
C ASN A 66 9.56 -8.80 19.67
N ILE A 67 9.28 -9.88 18.95
CA ILE A 67 7.92 -10.37 18.71
C ILE A 67 7.86 -11.86 19.07
N ASP A 68 6.89 -12.24 19.89
CA ASP A 68 6.51 -13.62 20.20
C ASP A 68 5.07 -13.83 19.72
N TYR A 69 4.90 -14.69 18.71
CA TYR A 69 3.61 -14.97 18.09
C TYR A 69 3.27 -16.45 18.20
N LYS A 70 2.06 -16.74 18.67
CA LYS A 70 1.57 -18.12 18.83
C LYS A 70 0.14 -18.24 18.37
N THR A 71 -0.19 -19.38 17.78
CA THR A 71 -1.56 -19.78 17.52
C THR A 71 -1.86 -21.13 18.18
N TYR A 72 -3.10 -21.29 18.60
CA TYR A 72 -3.60 -22.49 19.26
C TYR A 72 -4.89 -22.91 18.57
N VAL A 73 -4.93 -24.06 17.93
CA VAL A 73 -6.14 -24.69 17.40
C VAL A 73 -6.92 -25.26 18.58
N LEU A 74 -8.21 -24.93 18.67
CA LEU A 74 -9.09 -25.35 19.76
C LEU A 74 -9.99 -26.53 19.38
N ASP A 75 -10.15 -26.78 18.09
CA ASP A 75 -10.88 -27.90 17.55
C ASP A 75 -9.93 -28.76 16.69
N GLU A 76 -9.64 -29.97 17.10
CA GLU A 76 -8.76 -30.88 16.39
C GLU A 76 -9.34 -31.35 15.03
N ASN A 77 -10.65 -31.19 14.83
CA ASN A 77 -11.34 -31.49 13.57
C ASN A 77 -11.49 -30.24 12.67
N ALA A 78 -10.93 -29.09 13.07
CA ALA A 78 -11.01 -27.88 12.28
C ALA A 78 -10.30 -28.06 10.94
N GLU A 79 -10.96 -27.66 9.86
CA GLU A 79 -10.42 -27.73 8.50
C GLU A 79 -9.28 -26.75 8.28
N GLU A 80 -9.21 -25.68 9.09
CA GLU A 80 -8.18 -24.64 9.02
C GLU A 80 -7.55 -24.36 10.38
N GLY A 81 -6.24 -24.17 10.34
CA GLY A 81 -5.44 -23.69 11.45
C GLY A 81 -4.23 -24.56 11.73
N ALA A 82 -3.28 -23.98 12.44
CA ALA A 82 -2.08 -24.66 12.88
C ALA A 82 -1.65 -24.16 14.27
N ASN A 83 -1.08 -25.05 15.06
CA ASN A 83 -0.37 -24.67 16.27
C ASN A 83 1.01 -24.14 15.87
N LEU A 84 1.19 -22.83 15.94
CA LEU A 84 2.40 -22.14 15.54
C LEU A 84 3.06 -21.47 16.76
N SER A 85 4.37 -21.41 16.74
CA SER A 85 5.15 -20.63 17.70
C SER A 85 6.32 -20.01 16.97
N GLN A 86 6.29 -18.69 16.79
CA GLN A 86 7.29 -17.93 16.06
C GLN A 86 7.84 -16.80 16.95
N LYS A 87 9.16 -16.60 16.85
CA LYS A 87 9.84 -15.51 17.56
C LYS A 87 10.75 -14.78 16.59
N TRP A 88 10.67 -13.47 16.61
CA TRP A 88 11.51 -12.62 15.76
C TRP A 88 12.12 -11.49 16.58
N THR A 89 13.37 -11.17 16.25
CA THR A 89 14.03 -9.96 16.72
C THR A 89 14.52 -9.19 15.51
N PHE A 90 14.02 -7.98 15.35
CA PHE A 90 14.30 -7.13 14.21
C PHE A 90 15.05 -5.88 14.64
N PHE A 91 16.15 -5.60 13.95
CA PHE A 91 16.87 -4.33 14.05
C PHE A 91 16.64 -3.53 12.78
N ASN A 92 16.02 -2.36 12.91
CA ASN A 92 15.56 -1.51 11.83
C ASN A 92 16.23 -0.13 11.94
N PRO A 93 17.47 0.04 11.44
CA PRO A 93 18.12 1.34 11.38
C PRO A 93 17.61 2.17 10.19
N LYS A 94 17.51 3.49 10.38
CA LYS A 94 17.33 4.49 9.33
C LYS A 94 18.32 5.62 9.54
N LEU A 95 19.01 6.01 8.47
CA LEU A 95 20.00 7.09 8.47
C LEU A 95 19.74 8.01 7.29
N GLY A 96 20.06 9.29 7.41
CA GLY A 96 19.98 10.17 6.27
C GLY A 96 20.57 11.55 6.53
N VAL A 97 20.65 12.30 5.46
CA VAL A 97 21.15 13.67 5.44
C VAL A 97 20.26 14.54 4.54
N ASN A 98 19.93 15.72 5.04
CA ASN A 98 19.29 16.77 4.29
C ASN A 98 20.30 17.90 4.09
N TYR A 99 20.46 18.40 2.87
CA TYR A 99 21.23 19.57 2.55
C TYR A 99 20.31 20.70 2.10
N GLN A 100 20.28 21.78 2.87
CA GLN A 100 19.44 22.94 2.58
C GLN A 100 20.05 23.77 1.44
N ILE A 101 19.27 23.97 0.40
CA ILE A 101 19.56 24.85 -0.72
C ILE A 101 18.60 26.04 -0.69
N GLU A 102 18.83 27.02 -1.52
CA GLU A 102 17.90 28.16 -1.65
C GLU A 102 16.51 27.65 -2.08
N ASN A 103 15.47 27.97 -1.29
CA ASN A 103 14.08 27.56 -1.50
C ASN A 103 13.87 26.04 -1.69
N GLY A 104 14.66 25.20 -0.99
CA GLY A 104 14.52 23.76 -1.11
C GLY A 104 15.56 22.95 -0.36
N LYS A 105 15.59 21.67 -0.62
CA LYS A 105 16.58 20.75 -0.05
C LYS A 105 16.89 19.60 -1.00
N LEU A 106 18.09 19.06 -0.89
CA LEU A 106 18.48 17.73 -1.34
C LEU A 106 18.43 16.80 -0.14
N PHE A 107 18.08 15.56 -0.35
CA PHE A 107 18.15 14.54 0.71
C PHE A 107 18.67 13.22 0.17
N PHE A 108 19.31 12.49 1.09
CA PHE A 108 19.64 11.08 0.92
C PHE A 108 19.23 10.33 2.17
N SER A 109 18.64 9.16 2.01
CA SER A 109 18.34 8.28 3.12
C SER A 109 18.62 6.81 2.79
N TYR A 110 18.95 6.05 3.83
CA TYR A 110 19.01 4.62 3.84
C TYR A 110 18.17 4.10 4.99
N ALA A 111 17.35 3.09 4.74
CA ALA A 111 16.62 2.36 5.75
C ALA A 111 16.79 0.85 5.58
N HIS A 112 16.88 0.15 6.70
CA HIS A 112 16.74 -1.30 6.75
C HIS A 112 15.53 -1.64 7.60
N ALA A 113 14.62 -2.44 7.05
CA ALA A 113 13.36 -2.78 7.70
C ALA A 113 13.05 -4.26 7.57
N HIS A 114 12.28 -4.77 8.53
CA HIS A 114 11.76 -6.13 8.52
C HIS A 114 10.25 -6.13 8.68
N ARG A 115 9.62 -7.11 8.06
CA ARG A 115 8.20 -7.40 8.24
C ARG A 115 8.01 -8.89 8.48
N GLU A 116 7.37 -9.24 9.59
CA GLU A 116 6.96 -10.59 9.87
C GLU A 116 5.79 -11.03 8.99
N PRO A 117 5.67 -12.33 8.65
CA PRO A 117 4.48 -12.89 8.03
C PRO A 117 3.25 -12.69 8.93
N ASN A 118 2.08 -12.53 8.33
CA ASN A 118 0.84 -12.53 9.08
C ASN A 118 0.35 -13.95 9.39
N ARG A 119 -0.79 -14.09 10.07
CA ARG A 119 -1.40 -15.38 10.41
C ARG A 119 -1.66 -16.22 9.15
N ASP A 120 -2.27 -15.62 8.14
CA ASP A 120 -2.73 -16.32 6.94
C ASP A 120 -1.54 -16.77 6.07
N ASP A 121 -0.48 -15.94 6.01
CA ASP A 121 0.78 -16.31 5.37
C ASP A 121 1.40 -17.56 6.03
N LEU A 122 1.36 -17.64 7.37
CA LEU A 122 1.91 -18.77 8.14
C LEU A 122 1.00 -20.01 8.11
N PHE A 123 -0.31 -19.84 7.99
CA PHE A 123 -1.23 -20.97 7.82
C PHE A 123 -1.11 -21.58 6.43
N ALA A 124 -0.95 -20.74 5.40
CA ALA A 124 -0.67 -21.21 4.05
C ALA A 124 0.68 -21.94 3.96
N ASN A 125 1.71 -21.41 4.65
CA ASN A 125 3.02 -22.04 4.73
C ASN A 125 3.73 -21.68 6.05
N PRO A 126 3.82 -22.60 7.03
CA PRO A 126 4.49 -22.37 8.31
C PRO A 126 5.99 -22.00 8.22
N ASN A 127 6.63 -22.27 7.07
CA ASN A 127 8.02 -21.95 6.79
C ASN A 127 8.22 -20.56 6.18
N THR A 128 7.15 -19.77 6.03
CA THR A 128 7.21 -18.40 5.49
C THR A 128 8.15 -17.54 6.32
N LYS A 129 9.11 -16.91 5.64
CA LYS A 129 10.19 -16.13 6.26
C LYS A 129 9.80 -14.66 6.36
N PRO A 130 10.31 -13.95 7.38
CA PRO A 130 10.21 -12.50 7.42
C PRO A 130 10.86 -11.84 6.20
N GLU A 131 10.20 -10.82 5.69
CA GLU A 131 10.73 -9.95 4.65
C GLU A 131 11.79 -9.02 5.21
N LYS A 132 12.84 -8.76 4.43
CA LYS A 132 13.87 -7.75 4.69
C LYS A 132 13.95 -6.78 3.55
N LEU A 133 14.02 -5.51 3.88
CA LEU A 133 14.13 -4.39 2.94
C LEU A 133 15.41 -3.60 3.22
N HIS A 134 16.16 -3.29 2.16
CA HIS A 134 17.16 -2.24 2.12
C HIS A 134 16.66 -1.17 1.15
N ASP A 135 16.39 0.00 1.66
CA ASP A 135 15.80 1.12 0.92
C ASP A 135 16.78 2.29 0.86
N PHE A 136 17.07 2.73 -0.36
CA PHE A 136 17.94 3.87 -0.65
C PHE A 136 17.11 4.91 -1.40
N GLU A 137 17.09 6.13 -0.89
CA GLU A 137 16.40 7.24 -1.52
C GLU A 137 17.32 8.43 -1.69
N PHE A 138 17.22 9.08 -2.84
CA PHE A 138 17.85 10.37 -3.12
C PHE A 138 16.83 11.30 -3.76
N GLY A 139 16.65 12.48 -3.19
CA GLY A 139 15.63 13.39 -3.69
C GLY A 139 15.97 14.86 -3.60
N LEU A 140 15.15 15.61 -4.32
CA LEU A 140 15.17 17.07 -4.40
C LEU A 140 13.77 17.60 -4.12
N GLU A 141 13.68 18.60 -3.25
CA GLU A 141 12.51 19.46 -3.11
C GLU A 141 12.95 20.89 -3.45
N LYS A 142 12.24 21.58 -4.34
CA LYS A 142 12.59 22.95 -4.76
C LYS A 142 11.34 23.74 -5.09
N THR A 143 11.31 25.00 -4.66
CA THR A 143 10.26 25.93 -5.04
C THR A 143 10.84 27.02 -5.93
N PHE A 144 10.23 27.23 -7.10
CA PHE A 144 10.54 28.25 -8.10
C PHE A 144 9.36 29.19 -8.23
N GLY A 145 9.38 30.30 -7.51
CA GLY A 145 8.25 31.24 -7.49
C GLY A 145 6.95 30.54 -7.07
N ASN A 146 6.02 30.40 -8.00
CA ASN A 146 4.70 29.78 -7.78
C ASN A 146 4.66 28.24 -8.04
N VAL A 147 5.79 27.62 -8.34
CA VAL A 147 5.88 26.19 -8.64
C VAL A 147 6.73 25.50 -7.59
N SER A 148 6.15 24.55 -6.88
CA SER A 148 6.87 23.59 -6.03
C SER A 148 7.06 22.29 -6.79
N PHE A 149 8.28 21.78 -6.77
CA PHE A 149 8.69 20.56 -7.47
C PHE A 149 9.37 19.59 -6.50
N THR A 150 9.07 18.32 -6.64
CA THR A 150 9.75 17.22 -5.95
C THR A 150 10.24 16.21 -6.96
N ALA A 151 11.42 15.66 -6.73
CA ALA A 151 11.93 14.49 -7.45
C ALA A 151 12.55 13.54 -6.45
N ASN A 152 12.29 12.25 -6.59
CA ASN A 152 12.85 11.20 -5.77
C ASN A 152 13.28 10.03 -6.66
N ALA A 153 14.51 9.56 -6.48
CA ALA A 153 15.00 8.31 -7.02
C ALA A 153 15.12 7.31 -5.87
N TYR A 154 14.59 6.12 -6.03
CA TYR A 154 14.65 5.08 -5.00
C TYR A 154 15.13 3.75 -5.56
N TYR A 155 15.79 2.99 -4.69
CA TYR A 155 16.15 1.60 -4.92
C TYR A 155 15.86 0.79 -3.66
N MET A 156 14.85 -0.05 -3.74
CA MET A 156 14.41 -0.96 -2.69
C MET A 156 14.85 -2.38 -3.03
N ASN A 157 15.78 -2.93 -2.28
CA ASN A 157 16.24 -4.30 -2.45
C ASN A 157 15.65 -5.18 -1.34
N TYR A 158 14.94 -6.22 -1.76
CA TYR A 158 14.24 -7.14 -0.86
C TYR A 158 14.90 -8.51 -0.81
N VAL A 159 14.86 -9.11 0.38
CA VAL A 159 15.14 -10.52 0.59
C VAL A 159 13.91 -11.15 1.24
N ASN A 160 13.42 -12.24 0.65
CA ASN A 160 12.19 -12.92 1.05
C ASN A 160 10.97 -11.99 1.05
N GLN A 161 10.84 -11.11 0.05
CA GLN A 161 9.67 -10.25 -0.05
C GLN A 161 8.38 -11.08 -0.03
N LEU A 162 7.40 -10.65 0.76
CA LEU A 162 6.08 -11.25 0.82
C LEU A 162 5.22 -10.66 -0.29
N VAL A 163 5.17 -11.35 -1.42
CA VAL A 163 4.39 -10.96 -2.62
C VAL A 163 3.10 -11.75 -2.69
N LEU A 164 2.05 -11.16 -3.26
CA LEU A 164 0.80 -11.88 -3.51
C LEU A 164 1.05 -13.01 -4.51
N SER A 165 0.62 -14.24 -4.17
CA SER A 165 0.70 -15.37 -5.09
C SER A 165 -0.27 -15.25 -6.27
N GLY A 166 -1.31 -14.43 -6.11
CA GLY A 166 -2.48 -14.37 -6.97
C GLY A 166 -3.63 -15.23 -6.47
N GLU A 167 -3.37 -16.18 -5.60
CA GLU A 167 -4.34 -17.13 -5.04
C GLU A 167 -5.01 -16.56 -3.78
N ILE A 168 -6.15 -17.16 -3.45
CA ILE A 168 -6.89 -16.92 -2.21
C ILE A 168 -7.00 -18.22 -1.41
N ASN A 169 -7.11 -18.09 -0.08
CA ASN A 169 -7.43 -19.23 0.80
C ASN A 169 -8.94 -19.55 0.80
N MET A 170 -9.34 -20.56 1.56
CA MET A 170 -10.75 -21.01 1.62
C MET A 170 -11.72 -19.97 2.17
N VAL A 171 -11.25 -18.93 2.87
CA VAL A 171 -12.07 -17.83 3.38
C VAL A 171 -11.98 -16.56 2.53
N GLY A 172 -11.29 -16.62 1.37
CA GLY A 172 -11.20 -15.51 0.41
C GLY A 172 -10.07 -14.52 0.69
N GLU A 173 -9.15 -14.80 1.62
CA GLU A 173 -7.98 -13.96 1.89
C GLU A 173 -6.85 -14.24 0.89
N PHE A 174 -6.16 -13.17 0.46
CA PHE A 174 -5.04 -13.28 -0.47
C PHE A 174 -3.82 -13.93 0.20
N ILE A 175 -3.33 -15.00 -0.42
CA ILE A 175 -2.13 -15.71 0.01
C ILE A 175 -0.89 -14.97 -0.46
N LYS A 176 0.12 -14.86 0.42
CA LYS A 176 1.46 -14.35 0.09
C LYS A 176 2.50 -15.44 0.19
N ILE A 177 3.50 -15.33 -0.67
CA ILE A 177 4.66 -16.21 -0.73
C ILE A 177 5.94 -15.37 -0.66
N ASN A 178 7.02 -16.00 -0.22
CA ASN A 178 8.34 -15.39 -0.32
C ASN A 178 8.85 -15.48 -1.76
N SER A 179 9.06 -14.35 -2.42
CA SER A 179 9.61 -14.32 -3.80
C SER A 179 11.12 -14.57 -3.87
N GLY A 180 11.80 -14.74 -2.73
CA GLY A 180 13.24 -14.81 -2.68
C GLY A 180 13.88 -13.42 -2.75
N LYS A 181 14.63 -13.13 -3.81
CA LYS A 181 15.17 -11.79 -4.07
C LYS A 181 14.24 -11.02 -4.98
N SER A 182 14.05 -9.73 -4.69
CA SER A 182 13.31 -8.84 -5.55
C SER A 182 13.78 -7.40 -5.37
N TYR A 183 13.42 -6.53 -6.30
CA TYR A 183 13.73 -5.11 -6.18
C TYR A 183 12.61 -4.23 -6.76
N ARG A 184 12.58 -3.00 -6.27
CA ARG A 184 11.84 -1.88 -6.84
C ARG A 184 12.80 -0.74 -7.07
N LEU A 185 12.88 -0.26 -8.30
CA LEU A 185 13.71 0.87 -8.69
C LEU A 185 12.80 1.89 -9.38
N GLY A 186 12.87 3.15 -9.02
CA GLY A 186 12.00 4.12 -9.66
C GLY A 186 12.41 5.58 -9.49
N LEU A 187 11.71 6.39 -10.26
CA LEU A 187 11.75 7.85 -10.22
C LEU A 187 10.33 8.34 -9.95
N GLU A 188 10.22 9.24 -9.00
CA GLU A 188 8.97 9.91 -8.65
C GLU A 188 9.14 11.40 -8.86
N PHE A 189 8.18 12.01 -9.51
CA PHE A 189 8.11 13.45 -9.70
C PHE A 189 6.78 13.96 -9.19
N GLY A 190 6.82 15.10 -8.49
CA GLY A 190 5.65 15.78 -8.00
C GLY A 190 5.72 17.27 -8.31
N THR A 191 4.58 17.90 -8.58
CA THR A 191 4.51 19.33 -8.79
C THR A 191 3.21 19.92 -8.25
N LEU A 192 3.32 21.15 -7.73
CA LEU A 192 2.20 22.01 -7.43
C LEU A 192 2.51 23.37 -8.10
N ALA A 193 1.74 23.74 -9.11
CA ALA A 193 1.85 25.01 -9.80
C ALA A 193 0.64 25.91 -9.49
N LYS A 194 0.87 27.05 -8.86
CA LYS A 194 -0.13 28.13 -8.74
C LYS A 194 -0.07 28.97 -10.01
N VAL A 195 -0.85 28.58 -11.04
CA VAL A 195 -0.84 29.20 -12.36
C VAL A 195 -1.43 30.62 -12.29
N SER A 196 -2.46 30.81 -11.43
CA SER A 196 -3.05 32.09 -11.11
C SER A 196 -3.72 32.04 -9.74
N GLU A 197 -4.30 33.16 -9.28
CA GLU A 197 -5.11 33.19 -8.04
C GLU A 197 -6.32 32.24 -8.08
N LYS A 198 -6.77 31.86 -9.28
CA LYS A 198 -7.94 31.01 -9.49
C LYS A 198 -7.59 29.61 -9.98
N LEU A 199 -6.37 29.36 -10.42
CA LEU A 199 -6.01 28.09 -11.07
C LEU A 199 -4.74 27.50 -10.44
N ASN A 200 -4.90 26.29 -9.88
CA ASN A 200 -3.79 25.44 -9.45
C ASN A 200 -3.76 24.17 -10.30
N VAL A 201 -2.56 23.68 -10.57
CA VAL A 201 -2.32 22.39 -11.19
C VAL A 201 -1.40 21.59 -10.27
N LEU A 202 -1.86 20.40 -9.89
CA LEU A 202 -1.09 19.42 -9.12
C LEU A 202 -0.87 18.21 -10.00
N GLY A 203 0.31 17.61 -9.91
CA GLY A 203 0.61 16.39 -10.65
C GLY A 203 1.66 15.56 -9.96
N ASN A 204 1.57 14.26 -10.13
CA ASN A 204 2.65 13.34 -9.79
C ASN A 204 2.73 12.23 -10.84
N ILE A 205 3.94 11.71 -11.03
CA ILE A 205 4.21 10.53 -11.84
C ILE A 205 5.29 9.70 -11.18
N THR A 206 5.05 8.39 -11.12
CA THR A 206 6.02 7.39 -10.73
C THR A 206 6.33 6.52 -11.95
N LEU A 207 7.60 6.41 -12.26
CA LEU A 207 8.15 5.51 -13.27
C LEU A 207 9.00 4.48 -12.53
N SER A 208 8.63 3.21 -12.60
CA SER A 208 9.28 2.18 -11.79
C SER A 208 9.55 0.90 -12.56
N GLN A 209 10.43 0.11 -12.01
CA GLN A 209 10.70 -1.27 -12.37
C GLN A 209 10.59 -2.11 -11.09
N ASN A 210 9.66 -3.05 -11.08
CA ASN A 210 9.31 -3.86 -9.92
C ASN A 210 9.51 -5.34 -10.29
N LYS A 211 10.63 -5.94 -9.93
CA LYS A 211 10.99 -7.29 -10.40
C LYS A 211 11.32 -8.26 -9.26
N ASN A 212 10.80 -9.47 -9.39
CA ASN A 212 11.39 -10.65 -8.74
C ASN A 212 12.66 -11.04 -9.51
N VAL A 213 13.65 -11.57 -8.82
CA VAL A 213 14.93 -12.01 -9.42
C VAL A 213 15.01 -13.53 -9.34
N ASP A 214 15.21 -14.19 -10.49
CA ASP A 214 15.25 -15.65 -10.62
C ASP A 214 14.04 -16.32 -9.93
N PHE A 215 12.84 -15.80 -10.27
CA PHE A 215 11.59 -16.28 -9.66
C PHE A 215 11.34 -17.75 -10.01
N LYS A 216 11.04 -18.53 -8.99
CA LYS A 216 10.82 -19.98 -9.11
C LYS A 216 9.41 -20.33 -8.70
N ILE A 217 8.80 -21.19 -9.49
CA ILE A 217 7.53 -21.85 -9.15
C ILE A 217 7.77 -23.34 -9.01
N GLU A 218 7.00 -23.97 -8.15
CA GLU A 218 6.98 -25.43 -7.99
C GLU A 218 5.62 -25.97 -8.42
N GLU A 219 5.61 -26.77 -9.46
CA GLU A 219 4.42 -27.45 -9.95
C GLU A 219 4.68 -28.96 -10.04
N ASN A 220 3.85 -29.78 -9.43
CA ASN A 220 3.96 -31.24 -9.43
C ASN A 220 5.38 -31.73 -9.07
N SER A 221 5.98 -31.14 -8.02
CA SER A 221 7.35 -31.40 -7.56
C SER A 221 8.46 -31.05 -8.57
N THR A 222 8.14 -30.29 -9.59
CA THR A 222 9.12 -29.77 -10.57
C THR A 222 9.31 -28.29 -10.32
N VAL A 223 10.56 -27.86 -10.06
CA VAL A 223 10.92 -26.45 -9.88
C VAL A 223 11.30 -25.85 -11.23
N SER A 224 10.55 -24.86 -11.67
CA SER A 224 10.83 -24.08 -12.88
C SER A 224 11.32 -22.68 -12.50
N ASN A 225 12.42 -22.24 -13.13
CA ASN A 225 12.92 -20.87 -12.99
C ASN A 225 12.38 -20.00 -14.14
N LEU A 226 11.58 -18.99 -13.83
CA LEU A 226 10.99 -18.07 -14.80
C LEU A 226 11.89 -16.86 -15.09
N GLY A 227 13.06 -16.76 -14.43
CA GLY A 227 13.94 -15.59 -14.56
C GLY A 227 13.40 -14.39 -13.80
N ASN A 228 13.65 -13.20 -14.33
CA ASN A 228 13.19 -11.95 -13.70
C ASN A 228 11.76 -11.64 -14.16
N THR A 229 10.80 -11.68 -13.23
CA THR A 229 9.38 -11.45 -13.51
C THR A 229 8.87 -10.18 -12.82
N ASP A 230 7.80 -9.59 -13.36
CA ASP A 230 7.12 -8.48 -12.70
C ASP A 230 6.48 -8.93 -11.38
N ILE A 231 6.60 -8.10 -10.34
CA ILE A 231 5.92 -8.35 -9.07
C ILE A 231 4.42 -8.12 -9.27
N SER A 232 3.61 -9.04 -8.75
CA SER A 232 2.14 -8.94 -8.80
C SER A 232 1.64 -7.58 -8.30
N PHE A 233 0.57 -7.06 -8.92
CA PHE A 233 -0.08 -5.80 -8.57
C PHE A 233 0.88 -4.60 -8.44
N SER A 234 1.92 -4.57 -9.29
CA SER A 234 2.95 -3.53 -9.23
C SER A 234 3.14 -2.88 -10.60
N PRO A 235 2.27 -1.93 -10.99
CA PRO A 235 2.38 -1.26 -12.28
C PRO A 235 3.65 -0.42 -12.36
N ASN A 236 4.26 -0.37 -13.57
CA ASN A 236 5.50 0.37 -13.79
C ASN A 236 5.28 1.88 -13.99
N ILE A 237 4.04 2.31 -14.24
CA ILE A 237 3.67 3.72 -14.41
C ILE A 237 2.42 4.01 -13.61
N ILE A 238 2.50 5.01 -12.73
CA ILE A 238 1.35 5.59 -12.03
C ILE A 238 1.45 7.09 -12.21
N ALA A 239 0.39 7.72 -12.70
CA ALA A 239 0.35 9.17 -12.85
C ALA A 239 -0.99 9.75 -12.41
N ASN A 240 -0.96 10.91 -11.76
CA ASN A 240 -2.14 11.66 -11.37
C ASN A 240 -1.95 13.13 -11.72
N ALA A 241 -3.03 13.78 -12.17
CA ALA A 241 -3.06 15.21 -12.40
C ALA A 241 -4.41 15.80 -11.94
N ILE A 242 -4.34 16.85 -11.15
CA ILE A 242 -5.51 17.57 -10.64
C ILE A 242 -5.46 19.01 -11.16
N ILE A 243 -6.51 19.43 -11.86
CA ILE A 243 -6.73 20.80 -12.24
C ILE A 243 -7.77 21.35 -11.29
N GLN A 244 -7.38 22.29 -10.44
CA GLN A 244 -8.25 22.96 -9.48
C GLN A 244 -8.53 24.38 -9.94
N TYR A 245 -9.80 24.70 -10.20
CA TYR A 245 -10.24 26.01 -10.66
C TYR A 245 -11.26 26.63 -9.70
N LYS A 246 -10.97 27.85 -9.24
CA LYS A 246 -11.86 28.65 -8.38
C LYS A 246 -12.36 29.89 -9.14
N PRO A 247 -13.41 29.76 -9.97
CA PRO A 247 -13.93 30.90 -10.76
C PRO A 247 -14.38 32.06 -9.87
N ILE A 248 -14.99 31.73 -8.74
CA ILE A 248 -15.43 32.68 -7.70
C ILE A 248 -15.02 32.14 -6.31
N LYS A 249 -15.01 32.98 -5.30
CA LYS A 249 -14.52 32.67 -3.94
C LYS A 249 -15.10 31.40 -3.34
N ASN A 250 -16.37 31.13 -3.58
CA ASN A 250 -17.12 30.06 -2.92
C ASN A 250 -17.32 28.82 -3.80
N LEU A 251 -16.83 28.81 -5.04
CA LEU A 251 -16.95 27.69 -5.97
C LEU A 251 -15.57 27.13 -6.31
N GLN A 252 -15.37 25.85 -6.03
CA GLN A 252 -14.20 25.11 -6.43
C GLN A 252 -14.61 23.98 -7.38
N LEU A 253 -13.92 23.90 -8.51
CA LEU A 253 -14.05 22.85 -9.52
C LEU A 253 -12.72 22.11 -9.60
N ASN A 254 -12.77 20.78 -9.55
CA ASN A 254 -11.59 19.94 -9.70
C ASN A 254 -11.83 18.94 -10.83
N LEU A 255 -10.84 18.79 -11.69
CA LEU A 255 -10.74 17.73 -12.67
C LEU A 255 -9.57 16.84 -12.27
N ASN A 256 -9.88 15.62 -11.87
CA ASN A 256 -8.88 14.64 -11.42
C ASN A 256 -8.65 13.62 -12.53
N ASN A 257 -7.40 13.43 -12.90
CA ASN A 257 -6.99 12.47 -13.92
C ASN A 257 -6.05 11.46 -13.30
N GLN A 258 -6.25 10.17 -13.59
CA GLN A 258 -5.42 9.08 -13.10
C GLN A 258 -5.09 8.13 -14.23
N TYR A 259 -3.82 7.78 -14.36
CA TYR A 259 -3.32 6.71 -15.21
C TYR A 259 -2.65 5.64 -14.36
N ILE A 260 -3.05 4.40 -14.56
CA ILE A 260 -2.40 3.22 -13.98
C ILE A 260 -1.96 2.32 -15.12
N GLY A 261 -0.68 1.98 -15.15
CA GLY A 261 -0.09 1.07 -16.12
C GLY A 261 -0.56 -0.38 -15.93
N LYS A 262 -0.25 -1.21 -16.91
CA LYS A 262 -0.53 -2.65 -16.83
C LYS A 262 0.15 -3.29 -15.61
N GLN A 263 -0.44 -4.36 -15.11
CA GLN A 263 0.07 -5.16 -14.00
C GLN A 263 -0.42 -6.61 -14.13
N TYR A 264 0.06 -7.51 -13.30
CA TYR A 264 -0.33 -8.92 -13.32
C TYR A 264 -0.98 -9.33 -12.00
N LEU A 265 -1.87 -10.33 -12.05
CA LEU A 265 -2.51 -10.90 -10.85
C LEU A 265 -1.52 -11.71 -10.00
N ASP A 266 -0.53 -12.32 -10.64
CA ASP A 266 0.51 -13.13 -10.00
C ASP A 266 1.93 -12.69 -10.45
N ASN A 267 2.93 -13.49 -10.11
CA ASN A 267 4.34 -13.18 -10.38
C ASN A 267 4.89 -13.94 -11.60
N THR A 268 4.06 -14.54 -12.44
CA THR A 268 4.51 -15.39 -13.58
C THR A 268 4.62 -14.63 -14.90
N GLU A 269 4.07 -13.40 -14.96
CA GLU A 269 3.90 -12.61 -16.21
C GLU A 269 3.05 -13.34 -17.29
N THR A 270 2.19 -14.28 -16.86
CA THR A 270 1.28 -14.97 -17.77
C THR A 270 0.29 -13.99 -18.39
N GLN A 271 0.20 -13.94 -19.71
CA GLN A 271 -0.63 -12.98 -20.45
C GLN A 271 -2.10 -13.01 -20.08
N SER A 272 -2.67 -14.18 -19.79
CA SER A 272 -4.06 -14.33 -19.34
C SER A 272 -4.33 -13.77 -17.93
N LEU A 273 -3.29 -13.48 -17.16
CA LEU A 273 -3.36 -12.92 -15.81
C LEU A 273 -3.01 -11.41 -15.78
N GLN A 274 -2.88 -10.80 -16.96
CA GLN A 274 -2.61 -9.36 -17.07
C GLN A 274 -3.86 -8.54 -16.84
N LEU A 275 -3.74 -7.53 -16.00
CA LEU A 275 -4.66 -6.41 -15.89
C LEU A 275 -4.18 -5.28 -16.81
N ASN A 276 -5.03 -4.87 -17.75
CA ASN A 276 -4.70 -3.81 -18.70
C ASN A 276 -4.60 -2.45 -18.00
N ASP A 277 -3.84 -1.56 -18.59
CA ASP A 277 -3.77 -0.16 -18.18
C ASP A 277 -5.11 0.55 -18.35
N TYR A 278 -5.30 1.59 -17.56
CA TYR A 278 -6.49 2.43 -17.68
C TYR A 278 -6.20 3.90 -17.32
N PHE A 279 -7.02 4.75 -17.90
CA PHE A 279 -7.05 6.18 -17.63
C PHE A 279 -8.47 6.57 -17.18
N LEU A 280 -8.57 7.28 -16.06
CA LEU A 280 -9.82 7.76 -15.48
C LEU A 280 -9.78 9.27 -15.35
N THR A 281 -10.94 9.88 -15.53
CA THR A 281 -11.15 11.30 -15.25
C THR A 281 -12.40 11.45 -14.41
N ASP A 282 -12.24 12.13 -13.27
CA ASP A 282 -13.33 12.46 -12.36
C ASP A 282 -13.48 13.97 -12.25
N PHE A 283 -14.71 14.43 -12.08
CA PHE A 283 -15.02 15.82 -11.84
C PHE A 283 -15.66 16.00 -10.47
N ASN A 284 -15.20 17.02 -9.76
CA ASN A 284 -15.75 17.42 -8.47
C ASN A 284 -16.07 18.92 -8.49
N ALA A 285 -17.26 19.29 -8.03
CA ALA A 285 -17.65 20.68 -7.80
C ALA A 285 -18.08 20.85 -6.34
N GLN A 286 -17.56 21.87 -5.68
CA GLN A 286 -17.96 22.24 -4.32
C GLN A 286 -18.36 23.71 -4.30
N TYR A 287 -19.57 23.97 -3.78
CA TYR A 287 -20.08 25.33 -3.60
C TYR A 287 -20.42 25.58 -2.14
N GLU A 288 -19.81 26.59 -1.54
CA GLU A 288 -20.03 27.02 -0.17
C GLU A 288 -20.95 28.22 -0.10
N PHE A 289 -21.96 28.20 0.76
CA PHE A 289 -22.91 29.29 0.91
C PHE A 289 -23.46 29.35 2.34
N LYS A 290 -24.15 30.44 2.68
CA LYS A 290 -24.74 30.61 4.00
C LYS A 290 -26.24 30.76 3.91
N ILE A 291 -26.97 30.09 4.79
CA ILE A 291 -28.39 30.26 5.02
C ILE A 291 -28.61 30.56 6.50
N ALA A 292 -29.26 31.70 6.81
CA ALA A 292 -29.56 32.08 8.21
C ALA A 292 -28.37 32.01 9.17
N LYS A 293 -27.19 32.45 8.72
CA LYS A 293 -25.88 32.40 9.43
C LYS A 293 -25.25 31.02 9.57
N GLN A 294 -25.87 29.96 9.06
CA GLN A 294 -25.28 28.61 9.05
C GLN A 294 -24.47 28.41 7.77
N ASP A 295 -23.35 27.72 7.90
CA ASP A 295 -22.47 27.38 6.78
C ASP A 295 -22.95 26.09 6.11
N LEU A 296 -23.17 26.13 4.82
CA LEU A 296 -23.55 24.99 3.99
C LEU A 296 -22.53 24.77 2.87
N SER A 297 -22.35 23.53 2.48
CA SER A 297 -21.52 23.14 1.34
C SER A 297 -22.26 22.10 0.51
N LEU A 298 -22.50 22.42 -0.74
CA LEU A 298 -23.04 21.51 -1.76
C LEU A 298 -21.86 20.91 -2.52
N GLN A 299 -21.84 19.57 -2.63
CA GLN A 299 -20.81 18.83 -3.35
C GLN A 299 -21.46 18.01 -4.47
N PHE A 300 -20.87 18.05 -5.64
CA PHE A 300 -21.22 17.21 -6.79
C PHE A 300 -19.98 16.45 -7.24
N LEU A 301 -20.09 15.13 -7.33
CA LEU A 301 -19.06 14.22 -7.81
C LEU A 301 -19.58 13.53 -9.07
N LEU A 302 -18.79 13.54 -10.13
CA LEU A 302 -19.03 12.77 -11.35
C LEU A 302 -17.78 11.91 -11.58
N ASN A 303 -17.86 10.64 -11.22
CA ASN A 303 -16.75 9.71 -11.34
C ASN A 303 -16.76 9.04 -12.71
N ASN A 304 -15.55 8.76 -13.22
CA ASN A 304 -15.33 8.06 -14.50
C ASN A 304 -16.15 8.69 -15.65
N ILE A 305 -15.88 9.98 -15.91
CA ILE A 305 -16.64 10.82 -16.87
C ILE A 305 -16.79 10.13 -18.24
N PHE A 306 -15.75 9.43 -18.71
CA PHE A 306 -15.69 8.78 -20.01
C PHE A 306 -16.29 7.37 -20.03
N ASP A 307 -16.86 6.90 -18.90
CA ASP A 307 -17.42 5.55 -18.74
C ASP A 307 -16.46 4.43 -19.15
N LYS A 308 -15.15 4.61 -18.83
CA LYS A 308 -14.13 3.59 -19.09
C LYS A 308 -14.49 2.30 -18.36
N LYS A 309 -14.59 1.20 -19.07
CA LYS A 309 -14.72 -0.13 -18.48
C LYS A 309 -13.33 -0.63 -18.15
N TYR A 310 -13.09 -0.96 -16.88
CA TYR A 310 -11.78 -1.35 -16.41
C TYR A 310 -11.86 -2.33 -15.23
N VAL A 311 -10.75 -2.99 -15.00
CA VAL A 311 -10.54 -3.91 -13.90
C VAL A 311 -9.23 -3.48 -13.22
N ASN A 312 -9.24 -3.34 -11.92
CA ASN A 312 -8.06 -2.95 -11.15
C ASN A 312 -7.59 -4.04 -10.18
N ASN A 313 -8.36 -5.11 -10.04
CA ASN A 313 -8.07 -6.21 -9.11
C ASN A 313 -8.71 -7.51 -9.60
N GLY A 314 -8.22 -8.63 -9.07
CA GLY A 314 -8.71 -9.98 -9.35
C GLY A 314 -7.92 -10.99 -8.54
N PHE A 315 -8.23 -12.28 -8.72
CA PHE A 315 -7.52 -13.40 -8.11
C PHE A 315 -7.52 -14.61 -9.05
N VAL A 316 -6.70 -15.59 -8.73
CA VAL A 316 -6.58 -16.84 -9.49
C VAL A 316 -7.15 -17.98 -8.64
N TYR A 317 -8.16 -18.68 -9.19
CA TYR A 317 -8.71 -19.91 -8.62
C TYR A 317 -9.21 -20.79 -9.75
N ASN A 318 -8.44 -21.81 -10.16
CA ASN A 318 -8.71 -22.60 -11.38
C ASN A 318 -8.90 -21.75 -12.64
N GLY A 319 -8.28 -20.55 -12.67
CA GLY A 319 -8.39 -19.54 -13.70
C GLY A 319 -8.55 -18.14 -13.13
N PRO A 320 -8.42 -17.09 -13.95
CA PRO A 320 -8.52 -15.71 -13.48
C PRO A 320 -9.96 -15.27 -13.22
N TYR A 321 -10.17 -14.61 -12.10
CA TYR A 321 -11.38 -13.91 -11.74
C TYR A 321 -11.08 -12.42 -11.59
N TYR A 322 -11.93 -11.56 -12.16
CA TYR A 322 -11.71 -10.13 -12.23
C TYR A 322 -12.82 -9.34 -11.52
N TYR A 323 -12.46 -8.33 -10.75
CA TYR A 323 -13.39 -7.41 -10.13
C TYR A 323 -13.65 -6.22 -11.08
N ALA A 324 -14.77 -6.27 -11.81
CA ALA A 324 -15.22 -5.16 -12.64
C ALA A 324 -15.47 -3.91 -11.77
N GLN A 325 -14.94 -2.78 -12.20
CA GLN A 325 -15.10 -1.52 -11.50
C GLN A 325 -16.31 -0.75 -12.00
N ALA A 326 -16.80 0.19 -11.17
CA ALA A 326 -17.96 1.01 -11.50
C ALA A 326 -17.71 1.85 -12.77
N GLY A 327 -18.67 1.85 -13.67
CA GLY A 327 -18.71 2.79 -14.77
C GLY A 327 -18.99 4.21 -14.28
N ARG A 328 -19.36 5.12 -15.20
CA ARG A 328 -19.72 6.49 -14.83
C ARG A 328 -20.84 6.50 -13.79
N ASN A 329 -20.62 7.23 -12.72
CA ASN A 329 -21.59 7.42 -11.65
C ASN A 329 -21.46 8.81 -11.04
N PHE A 330 -22.49 9.25 -10.33
CA PHE A 330 -22.46 10.56 -9.67
C PHE A 330 -22.97 10.46 -8.24
N MET A 331 -22.53 11.41 -7.42
CA MET A 331 -23.00 11.61 -6.05
C MET A 331 -23.30 13.10 -5.83
N LEU A 332 -24.34 13.38 -5.04
CA LEU A 332 -24.66 14.71 -4.55
C LEU A 332 -24.65 14.68 -3.03
N GLY A 333 -23.90 15.58 -2.44
CA GLY A 333 -23.76 15.72 -0.99
C GLY A 333 -24.11 17.12 -0.52
N LEU A 334 -24.85 17.23 0.58
CA LEU A 334 -25.09 18.48 1.29
C LEU A 334 -24.51 18.35 2.71
N ASN A 335 -23.56 19.24 3.02
CA ASN A 335 -23.01 19.34 4.36
C ASN A 335 -23.59 20.59 5.04
N PHE A 336 -23.98 20.44 6.28
CA PHE A 336 -24.53 21.47 7.12
C PHE A 336 -23.75 21.56 8.42
N ARG A 337 -23.22 22.75 8.75
CA ARG A 337 -22.55 23.01 10.02
C ARG A 337 -23.44 23.83 10.92
N ILE A 338 -23.81 23.27 12.06
CA ILE A 338 -24.50 23.96 13.14
C ILE A 338 -23.42 24.63 14.00
N ASN A 339 -23.46 25.98 14.10
CA ASN A 339 -22.56 26.78 14.93
C ASN A 339 -23.25 27.16 16.23
#